data_fa9eb143de722cd6ed59e7154fa4b96c
#
_entry.id   fa9eb143de722cd6ed59e7154fa4b96c
#
_cell.length_a   1.000
_cell.length_b   1.000
_cell.length_c   1.000
_cell.angle_alpha   90.00
_cell.angle_beta   90.00
_cell.angle_gamma   90.00
#
_symmetry.space_group_name_H-M   'P 1'
#
loop_
_entity.id
_entity.type
_entity.pdbx_description
1 polymer ?
#
loop_
_entity_poly.entity_id
_entity_poly.type
_entity_poly.pdbx_seq_one_letter_code
_entity_poly.pdbx_strand_id
1 'polypeptide(L)'
;MPIRPRGRWLPGYWLRHPLLSLVVLVLGTAVFLLLGGGSAYRTHRLNTYGVRAEATLLDVHSFSRNSYVVAEFTTADGRRVVAEINDYYWNPPPQVGDAATVLYDPAAPDEIVRDVRIGNGYLMAWVGVGLGVAMGAGGGVFLSRTWSMWRENAEDWRFGRHFA
;
A
#
# COMPACT_ATOMS: atom_id res chain seq x y z
N MET A 1 -41.10 -36.81 -4.83
CA MET A 1 -40.67 -35.42 -5.03
C MET A 1 -39.16 -35.37 -4.90
N PRO A 2 -38.39 -35.10 -5.93
CA PRO A 2 -36.94 -34.99 -5.82
C PRO A 2 -36.56 -33.60 -5.24
N ILE A 3 -35.81 -33.61 -4.16
CA ILE A 3 -35.28 -32.41 -3.50
C ILE A 3 -34.20 -31.84 -4.43
N ARG A 4 -34.50 -30.70 -5.06
CA ARG A 4 -33.49 -29.93 -5.81
C ARG A 4 -32.41 -29.47 -4.85
N PRO A 5 -31.13 -29.74 -5.10
CA PRO A 5 -30.06 -29.18 -4.30
C PRO A 5 -30.09 -27.65 -4.44
N ARG A 6 -30.24 -26.97 -3.29
CA ARG A 6 -30.10 -25.52 -3.21
C ARG A 6 -28.76 -25.10 -3.80
N GLY A 7 -28.81 -24.42 -4.93
CA GLY A 7 -27.64 -23.88 -5.59
C GLY A 7 -26.82 -23.07 -4.59
N ARG A 8 -25.61 -23.50 -4.32
CA ARG A 8 -24.60 -22.71 -3.62
C ARG A 8 -24.37 -21.45 -4.44
N TRP A 9 -24.69 -20.32 -3.86
CA TRP A 9 -24.32 -19.01 -4.39
C TRP A 9 -22.79 -18.90 -4.39
N LEU A 10 -22.17 -19.31 -5.47
CA LEU A 10 -20.77 -18.99 -5.73
C LEU A 10 -20.73 -17.54 -6.21
N PRO A 11 -19.80 -16.70 -5.77
CA PRO A 11 -19.61 -15.35 -6.33
C PRO A 11 -19.19 -15.51 -7.80
N GLY A 12 -20.21 -15.45 -8.67
CA GLY A 12 -20.23 -16.21 -9.92
C GLY A 12 -19.46 -15.63 -11.08
N TYR A 13 -18.88 -14.44 -11.04
CA TYR A 13 -18.26 -13.85 -12.22
C TYR A 13 -16.74 -14.10 -12.29
N TRP A 14 -16.04 -13.95 -11.19
CA TRP A 14 -14.58 -14.06 -11.12
C TRP A 14 -14.07 -15.50 -11.34
N LEU A 15 -14.84 -16.50 -10.93
CA LEU A 15 -14.49 -17.90 -11.13
C LEU A 15 -14.64 -18.39 -12.59
N ARG A 16 -15.32 -17.62 -13.43
CA ARG A 16 -15.52 -17.99 -14.85
C ARG A 16 -14.33 -17.59 -15.75
N HIS A 17 -13.46 -16.70 -15.26
CA HIS A 17 -12.33 -16.19 -16.05
C HIS A 17 -11.01 -16.29 -15.28
N PRO A 18 -10.37 -17.46 -15.24
CA PRO A 18 -9.16 -17.70 -14.46
C PRO A 18 -8.00 -16.76 -14.87
N LEU A 19 -7.91 -16.41 -16.15
CA LEU A 19 -6.90 -15.47 -16.63
C LEU A 19 -7.12 -14.06 -16.07
N LEU A 20 -8.37 -13.59 -16.02
CA LEU A 20 -8.70 -12.29 -15.44
C LEU A 20 -8.37 -12.25 -13.94
N SER A 21 -8.74 -13.30 -13.22
CA SER A 21 -8.42 -13.43 -11.78
C SER A 21 -6.91 -13.42 -11.53
N LEU A 22 -6.15 -14.11 -12.38
CA LEU A 22 -4.68 -14.10 -12.32
C LEU A 22 -4.11 -12.69 -12.54
N VAL A 23 -4.58 -11.99 -13.57
CA VAL A 23 -4.13 -10.63 -13.88
C VAL A 23 -4.42 -9.68 -12.72
N VAL A 24 -5.65 -9.69 -12.19
CA VAL A 24 -6.03 -8.84 -11.05
C VAL A 24 -5.20 -9.16 -9.81
N LEU A 25 -4.94 -10.45 -9.53
CA LEU A 25 -4.10 -10.86 -8.42
C LEU A 25 -2.67 -10.37 -8.57
N VAL A 26 -2.06 -10.57 -9.73
CA VAL A 26 -0.67 -10.15 -10.00
C VAL A 26 -0.55 -8.63 -9.91
N LEU A 27 -1.46 -7.88 -10.54
CA LEU A 27 -1.45 -6.43 -10.48
C LEU A 27 -1.68 -5.91 -9.05
N GLY A 28 -2.65 -6.45 -8.33
CA GLY A 28 -2.91 -6.09 -6.94
C GLY A 28 -1.70 -6.36 -6.04
N THR A 29 -1.10 -7.53 -6.14
CA THR A 29 0.12 -7.89 -5.40
C THR A 29 1.27 -6.92 -5.75
N ALA A 30 1.50 -6.65 -7.02
CA ALA A 30 2.54 -5.73 -7.48
C ALA A 30 2.34 -4.31 -6.93
N VAL A 31 1.12 -3.79 -6.94
CA VAL A 31 0.79 -2.47 -6.39
C VAL A 31 1.13 -2.41 -4.89
N PHE A 32 0.69 -3.39 -4.10
CA PHE A 32 0.99 -3.40 -2.66
C PHE A 32 2.48 -3.53 -2.35
N LEU A 33 3.21 -4.35 -3.12
CA LEU A 33 4.66 -4.48 -2.95
C LEU A 33 5.40 -3.20 -3.36
N LEU A 34 4.98 -2.51 -4.41
CA LEU A 34 5.56 -1.24 -4.83
C LEU A 34 5.30 -0.13 -3.81
N LEU A 35 4.06 -0.01 -3.31
CA LEU A 35 3.71 0.98 -2.29
C LEU A 35 4.44 0.71 -0.97
N GLY A 36 4.41 -0.54 -0.50
CA GLY A 36 5.10 -0.93 0.73
C GLY A 36 6.62 -0.81 0.61
N GLY A 37 7.19 -1.25 -0.51
CA GLY A 37 8.63 -1.15 -0.80
C GLY A 37 9.10 0.29 -0.93
N GLY A 38 8.33 1.15 -1.61
CA GLY A 38 8.61 2.59 -1.71
C GLY A 38 8.60 3.28 -0.35
N SER A 39 7.60 2.95 0.50
CA SER A 39 7.54 3.46 1.87
C SER A 39 8.72 2.96 2.71
N ALA A 40 9.08 1.68 2.61
CA ALA A 40 10.24 1.10 3.29
C ALA A 40 11.55 1.78 2.88
N TYR A 41 11.73 2.00 1.58
CA TYR A 41 12.91 2.69 1.04
C TYR A 41 13.05 4.12 1.58
N ARG A 42 11.98 4.92 1.51
CA ARG A 42 11.98 6.29 2.05
C ARG A 42 12.30 6.31 3.55
N THR A 43 11.67 5.42 4.31
CA THR A 43 11.89 5.31 5.76
C THR A 43 13.32 4.87 6.08
N HIS A 44 13.86 3.90 5.33
CA HIS A 44 15.24 3.47 5.49
C HIS A 44 16.23 4.60 5.19
N ARG A 45 16.02 5.34 4.09
CA ARG A 45 16.84 6.50 3.73
C ARG A 45 16.86 7.55 4.83
N LEU A 46 15.68 7.95 5.32
CA LEU A 46 15.57 8.92 6.41
C LEU A 46 16.25 8.43 7.71
N ASN A 47 16.07 7.17 8.07
CA ASN A 47 16.67 6.66 9.30
C ASN A 47 18.19 6.48 9.21
N THR A 48 18.75 6.28 8.01
CA THR A 48 20.19 6.04 7.79
C THR A 48 20.96 7.32 7.46
N TYR A 49 20.38 8.17 6.63
CA TYR A 49 21.06 9.36 6.07
C TYR A 49 20.37 10.67 6.43
N GLY A 50 19.22 10.61 7.12
CA GLY A 50 18.44 11.79 7.41
C GLY A 50 19.17 12.78 8.31
N VAL A 51 19.05 14.06 7.98
CA VAL A 51 19.57 15.19 8.75
C VAL A 51 18.41 15.91 9.42
N ARG A 52 18.60 16.31 10.67
CA ARG A 52 17.59 17.07 11.42
C ARG A 52 17.70 18.55 11.11
N ALA A 53 16.55 19.19 10.98
CA ALA A 53 16.45 20.65 10.90
C ALA A 53 15.26 21.16 11.71
N GLU A 54 15.37 22.38 12.19
CA GLU A 54 14.26 23.14 12.75
C GLU A 54 13.41 23.68 11.60
N ALA A 55 12.11 23.44 11.68
CA ALA A 55 11.14 23.85 10.68
C ALA A 55 10.05 24.71 11.32
N THR A 56 9.49 25.63 10.54
CA THR A 56 8.30 26.40 10.90
C THR A 56 7.14 25.94 10.03
N LEU A 57 5.98 25.68 10.63
CA LEU A 57 4.79 25.26 9.92
C LEU A 57 4.13 26.46 9.25
N LEU A 58 4.10 26.46 7.92
CA LEU A 58 3.52 27.53 7.12
C LEU A 58 2.02 27.36 6.91
N ASP A 59 1.57 26.11 6.77
CA ASP A 59 0.18 25.80 6.50
C ASP A 59 -0.18 24.44 7.09
N VAL A 60 -1.45 24.28 7.50
CA VAL A 60 -1.97 23.06 8.10
C VAL A 60 -3.31 22.72 7.46
N HIS A 61 -3.31 21.68 6.63
CA HIS A 61 -4.53 21.16 6.02
C HIS A 61 -5.03 19.95 6.78
N SER A 62 -6.17 20.13 7.47
CA SER A 62 -6.84 19.08 8.22
C SER A 62 -8.16 18.70 7.54
N PHE A 63 -8.12 17.84 6.54
CA PHE A 63 -9.30 17.20 5.98
C PHE A 63 -9.36 15.72 6.40
N SER A 64 -10.57 15.19 6.59
CA SER A 64 -10.81 13.85 7.14
C SER A 64 -10.13 12.68 6.41
N ARG A 65 -9.55 12.89 5.24
CA ARG A 65 -8.84 11.88 4.44
C ARG A 65 -7.47 12.30 3.91
N ASN A 66 -7.16 13.59 3.90
CA ASN A 66 -5.87 14.11 3.45
C ASN A 66 -5.44 15.22 4.42
N SER A 67 -4.76 14.85 5.49
CA SER A 67 -4.12 15.82 6.37
C SER A 67 -2.66 15.94 5.95
N TYR A 68 -2.22 17.15 5.65
CA TYR A 68 -0.82 17.45 5.38
C TYR A 68 -0.44 18.79 6.01
N VAL A 69 0.84 18.94 6.22
CA VAL A 69 1.43 20.17 6.77
C VAL A 69 2.50 20.65 5.81
N VAL A 70 2.52 21.95 5.54
CA VAL A 70 3.60 22.58 4.79
C VAL A 70 4.59 23.15 5.77
N ALA A 71 5.82 22.67 5.74
CA ALA A 71 6.89 23.10 6.63
C ALA A 71 8.01 23.75 5.85
N GLU A 72 8.56 24.82 6.42
CA GLU A 72 9.74 25.51 5.91
C GLU A 72 10.92 25.28 6.84
N PHE A 73 12.06 24.90 6.28
CA PHE A 73 13.29 24.69 7.02
C PHE A 73 14.53 25.07 6.20
N THR A 74 15.66 25.21 6.88
CA THR A 74 16.95 25.46 6.23
C THR A 74 17.79 24.19 6.32
N THR A 75 18.26 23.71 5.18
CA THR A 75 19.13 22.54 5.08
C THR A 75 20.53 22.84 5.63
N ALA A 76 21.34 21.80 5.89
CA ALA A 76 22.69 21.95 6.44
C ALA A 76 23.62 22.75 5.52
N ASP A 77 23.37 22.79 4.21
CA ASP A 77 24.07 23.60 3.20
C ASP A 77 23.53 25.04 3.08
N GLY A 78 22.59 25.45 3.96
CA GLY A 78 22.03 26.80 4.02
C GLY A 78 20.89 27.06 3.01
N ARG A 79 20.39 26.07 2.30
CA ARG A 79 19.29 26.21 1.35
C ARG A 79 17.94 26.20 2.09
N ARG A 80 17.11 27.19 1.80
CA ARG A 80 15.73 27.25 2.29
C ARG A 80 14.84 26.32 1.46
N VAL A 81 14.14 25.41 2.12
CA VAL A 81 13.27 24.40 1.52
C VAL A 81 11.88 24.52 2.13
N VAL A 82 10.86 24.41 1.28
CA VAL A 82 9.46 24.25 1.66
C VAL A 82 9.02 22.86 1.22
N ALA A 83 8.56 22.06 2.16
CA ALA A 83 8.18 20.68 1.90
C ALA A 83 6.83 20.36 2.51
N GLU A 84 6.11 19.46 1.84
CA GLU A 84 4.83 18.91 2.30
C GLU A 84 5.07 17.63 3.10
N ILE A 85 4.56 17.60 4.34
CA ILE A 85 4.67 16.46 5.24
C ILE A 85 3.29 15.81 5.34
N ASN A 86 3.15 14.64 4.74
CA ASN A 86 1.92 13.85 4.70
C ASN A 86 1.90 12.84 5.85
N ASP A 87 1.61 13.28 7.06
CA ASP A 87 1.59 12.43 8.24
C ASP A 87 0.27 12.52 8.99
N TYR A 88 -0.40 11.39 9.14
CA TYR A 88 -1.78 11.30 9.62
C TYR A 88 -1.96 11.39 11.15
N TYR A 89 -0.89 11.41 11.94
CA TYR A 89 -0.98 11.25 13.39
C TYR A 89 -0.20 12.33 14.15
N TRP A 90 -0.76 13.55 14.13
CA TRP A 90 -0.23 14.64 14.93
C TRP A 90 -0.96 14.69 16.28
N ASN A 91 -0.22 14.50 17.37
CA ASN A 91 -0.74 14.69 18.71
C ASN A 91 0.27 15.46 19.57
N PRO A 92 0.02 16.71 19.95
CA PRO A 92 -1.19 17.50 19.65
C PRO A 92 -1.30 17.92 18.18
N PRO A 93 -2.51 18.31 17.69
CA PRO A 93 -2.68 18.79 16.33
C PRO A 93 -1.82 20.03 16.09
N PRO A 94 -1.11 20.09 14.94
CA PRO A 94 -0.20 21.19 14.62
C PRO A 94 -0.97 22.47 14.30
N GLN A 95 -0.36 23.61 14.56
CA GLN A 95 -0.88 24.92 14.21
C GLN A 95 0.11 25.67 13.31
N VAL A 96 -0.42 26.59 12.51
CA VAL A 96 0.41 27.48 11.68
C VAL A 96 1.29 28.33 12.58
N GLY A 97 2.57 28.38 12.27
CA GLY A 97 3.58 29.08 13.07
C GLY A 97 4.26 28.20 14.12
N ASP A 98 3.80 26.96 14.36
CA ASP A 98 4.46 26.05 15.28
C ASP A 98 5.87 25.71 14.79
N ALA A 99 6.80 25.56 15.74
CA ALA A 99 8.11 25.00 15.49
C ALA A 99 8.02 23.47 15.48
N ALA A 100 8.65 22.83 14.51
CA ALA A 100 8.75 21.37 14.38
C ALA A 100 10.19 20.98 14.07
N THR A 101 10.61 19.81 14.56
CA THR A 101 11.88 19.22 14.12
C THR A 101 11.61 18.22 13.01
N VAL A 102 12.15 18.47 11.84
CA VAL A 102 12.02 17.59 10.68
C VAL A 102 13.30 16.78 10.44
N LEU A 103 13.12 15.60 9.91
CA LEU A 103 14.18 14.74 9.39
C LEU A 103 14.05 14.72 7.88
N TYR A 104 15.06 15.15 7.15
CA TYR A 104 15.04 15.22 5.69
C TYR A 104 16.20 14.45 5.07
N ASP A 105 16.02 13.95 3.84
CA ASP A 105 17.10 13.35 3.05
C ASP A 105 17.90 14.48 2.35
N PRO A 106 19.21 14.63 2.60
CA PRO A 106 20.02 15.66 1.94
C PRO A 106 20.02 15.60 0.42
N ALA A 107 19.78 14.41 -0.16
CA ALA A 107 19.72 14.23 -1.60
C ALA A 107 18.37 14.65 -2.23
N ALA A 108 17.29 14.67 -1.44
CA ALA A 108 15.95 15.04 -1.89
C ALA A 108 15.17 15.71 -0.71
N PRO A 109 15.59 16.89 -0.27
CA PRO A 109 15.09 17.49 0.97
C PRO A 109 13.64 17.99 0.88
N ASP A 110 13.12 18.20 -0.31
CA ASP A 110 11.73 18.57 -0.59
C ASP A 110 10.79 17.39 -0.79
N GLU A 111 11.33 16.22 -1.17
CA GLU A 111 10.53 15.01 -1.45
C GLU A 111 10.50 14.02 -0.27
N ILE A 112 11.63 13.92 0.46
CA ILE A 112 11.81 12.92 1.52
C ILE A 112 12.06 13.64 2.84
N VAL A 113 10.96 14.04 3.49
CA VAL A 113 10.94 14.73 4.77
C VAL A 113 9.89 14.11 5.67
N ARG A 114 10.14 14.12 6.99
CA ARG A 114 9.23 13.61 8.02
C ARG A 114 9.41 14.40 9.31
N ASP A 115 8.35 14.58 10.08
CA ASP A 115 8.44 15.06 11.46
C ASP A 115 9.02 13.97 12.37
N VAL A 116 9.97 14.35 13.22
CA VAL A 116 10.64 13.45 14.17
C VAL A 116 9.66 12.83 15.17
N ARG A 117 8.55 13.51 15.49
CA ARG A 117 7.52 13.05 16.43
C ARG A 117 6.77 11.80 15.94
N ILE A 118 6.79 11.51 14.66
CA ILE A 118 6.01 10.40 14.04
C ILE A 118 6.70 9.03 14.20
N GLY A 119 7.84 8.99 14.83
CA GLY A 119 8.56 7.75 15.06
C GLY A 119 9.29 7.23 13.81
N ASN A 120 9.57 5.92 13.78
CA ASN A 120 10.43 5.34 12.73
C ASN A 120 9.73 5.03 11.40
N GLY A 121 8.42 5.24 11.29
CA GLY A 121 7.66 5.18 10.04
C GLY A 121 7.53 3.80 9.35
N TYR A 122 8.08 2.73 9.92
CA TYR A 122 8.06 1.41 9.27
C TYR A 122 6.70 0.70 9.28
N LEU A 123 5.73 1.16 10.07
CA LEU A 123 4.44 0.49 10.19
C LEU A 123 3.72 0.37 8.84
N MET A 124 3.62 1.47 8.09
CA MET A 124 2.96 1.47 6.77
C MET A 124 3.72 0.63 5.74
N ALA A 125 5.05 0.60 5.81
CA ALA A 125 5.87 -0.27 4.98
C ALA A 125 5.57 -1.75 5.24
N TRP A 126 5.53 -2.17 6.50
CA TRP A 126 5.21 -3.55 6.88
C TRP A 126 3.78 -3.96 6.52
N VAL A 127 2.81 -3.05 6.71
CA VAL A 127 1.41 -3.31 6.31
C VAL A 127 1.33 -3.51 4.79
N GLY A 128 1.95 -2.65 3.98
CA GLY A 128 1.93 -2.77 2.52
C GLY A 128 2.59 -4.06 2.03
N VAL A 129 3.80 -4.35 2.50
CA VAL A 129 4.52 -5.59 2.15
C VAL A 129 3.76 -6.83 2.63
N GLY A 130 3.26 -6.82 3.88
CA GLY A 130 2.50 -7.93 4.45
C GLY A 130 1.23 -8.24 3.66
N LEU A 131 0.46 -7.22 3.27
CA LEU A 131 -0.72 -7.39 2.42
C LEU A 131 -0.35 -7.92 1.03
N GLY A 132 0.72 -7.41 0.41
CA GLY A 132 1.21 -7.90 -0.87
C GLY A 132 1.58 -9.38 -0.82
N VAL A 133 2.33 -9.80 0.20
CA VAL A 133 2.71 -11.20 0.41
C VAL A 133 1.48 -12.08 0.68
N ALA A 134 0.56 -11.64 1.54
CA ALA A 134 -0.67 -12.37 1.86
C ALA A 134 -1.56 -12.55 0.62
N MET A 135 -1.72 -11.51 -0.20
CA MET A 135 -2.46 -11.59 -1.47
C MET A 135 -1.77 -12.54 -2.45
N GLY A 136 -0.45 -12.45 -2.61
CA GLY A 136 0.30 -13.33 -3.51
C GLY A 136 0.20 -14.78 -3.11
N ALA A 137 0.44 -15.10 -1.85
CA ALA A 137 0.37 -16.46 -1.32
C ALA A 137 -1.05 -17.02 -1.33
N GLY A 138 -2.02 -16.30 -0.75
CA GLY A 138 -3.42 -16.73 -0.68
C GLY A 138 -4.05 -16.87 -2.06
N GLY A 139 -3.79 -15.92 -2.94
CA GLY A 139 -4.25 -15.96 -4.32
C GLY A 139 -3.62 -17.07 -5.14
N GLY A 140 -2.34 -17.36 -4.95
CA GLY A 140 -1.65 -18.47 -5.58
C GLY A 140 -2.27 -19.83 -5.20
N VAL A 141 -2.56 -20.03 -3.91
CA VAL A 141 -3.26 -21.24 -3.43
C VAL A 141 -4.67 -21.33 -4.02
N PHE A 142 -5.41 -20.23 -4.03
CA PHE A 142 -6.75 -20.17 -4.61
C PHE A 142 -6.73 -20.52 -6.09
N LEU A 143 -5.83 -19.92 -6.86
CA LEU A 143 -5.70 -20.19 -8.30
C LEU A 143 -5.27 -21.63 -8.58
N SER A 144 -4.35 -22.20 -7.81
CA SER A 144 -3.92 -23.59 -7.99
C SER A 144 -5.08 -24.58 -7.81
N ARG A 145 -5.92 -24.36 -6.78
CA ARG A 145 -7.12 -25.19 -6.55
C ARG A 145 -8.19 -25.01 -7.62
N THR A 146 -8.41 -23.77 -8.05
CA THR A 146 -9.38 -23.48 -9.11
C THR A 146 -8.92 -24.05 -10.45
N TRP A 147 -7.62 -24.01 -10.74
CA TRP A 147 -7.04 -24.56 -11.96
C TRP A 147 -7.19 -26.07 -12.06
N SER A 148 -7.04 -26.82 -10.96
CA SER A 148 -7.28 -28.27 -10.96
C SER A 148 -8.73 -28.62 -11.29
N MET A 149 -9.69 -27.94 -10.66
CA MET A 149 -11.11 -28.10 -10.97
C MET A 149 -11.46 -27.78 -12.44
N TRP A 150 -10.81 -26.77 -13.02
CA TRP A 150 -11.01 -26.41 -14.43
C TRP A 150 -10.45 -27.46 -15.37
N ARG A 151 -9.32 -28.05 -15.04
CA ARG A 151 -8.71 -29.14 -15.85
C ARG A 151 -9.59 -30.37 -15.87
N GLU A 152 -10.10 -30.77 -14.73
CA GLU A 152 -11.02 -31.88 -14.61
C GLU A 152 -12.31 -31.68 -15.43
N ASN A 153 -12.93 -30.51 -15.29
CA ASN A 153 -14.12 -30.16 -16.07
C ASN A 153 -13.84 -30.07 -17.58
N ALA A 154 -12.68 -29.57 -18.00
CA ALA A 154 -12.31 -29.47 -19.41
C ALA A 154 -12.14 -30.87 -20.06
N GLU A 155 -11.69 -31.87 -19.31
CA GLU A 155 -11.60 -33.24 -19.78
C GLU A 155 -12.99 -33.87 -19.95
N ASP A 156 -13.93 -33.63 -19.05
CA ASP A 156 -15.31 -34.08 -19.15
C ASP A 156 -16.03 -33.54 -20.40
N TRP A 157 -15.78 -32.28 -20.75
CA TRP A 157 -16.28 -31.66 -21.98
C TRP A 157 -15.70 -32.29 -23.27
N ARG A 158 -14.44 -32.67 -23.26
CA ARG A 158 -13.78 -33.29 -24.43
C ARG A 158 -14.27 -34.73 -24.69
N PHE A 159 -14.69 -35.42 -23.67
CA PHE A 159 -15.12 -36.81 -23.79
C PHE A 159 -16.64 -37.01 -23.97
N GLY A 160 -17.41 -35.95 -24.15
CA GLY A 160 -18.82 -36.02 -24.56
C GLY A 160 -19.75 -36.73 -23.58
N ARG A 161 -19.37 -36.89 -22.31
CA ARG A 161 -20.12 -37.64 -21.30
C ARG A 161 -21.43 -36.99 -20.83
N HIS A 162 -21.83 -35.87 -21.41
CA HIS A 162 -23.08 -35.19 -21.05
C HIS A 162 -24.29 -35.54 -21.94
N PHE A 163 -24.18 -36.54 -22.81
CA PHE A 163 -25.27 -36.96 -23.70
C PHE A 163 -25.61 -38.46 -23.57
N ALA A 164 -25.58 -39.00 -22.38
CA ALA A 164 -26.12 -40.31 -22.08
C ALA A 164 -27.25 -40.21 -21.05
#